data_907d284c6d2d4537e0d83b1a1086a75c
#
_entry.id   907d284c6d2d4537e0d83b1a1086a75c
#
_cell.length_a   1.000
_cell.length_b   1.000
_cell.length_c   1.000
_cell.angle_alpha   90.00
_cell.angle_beta   90.00
_cell.angle_gamma   90.00
#
_symmetry.space_group_name_H-M   'P 1'
#
loop_
_entity.id
_entity.type
_entity.pdbx_description
1 polymer ?
#
loop_
_entity_poly.entity_id
_entity_poly.type
_entity_poly.pdbx_seq_one_letter_code
_entity_poly.pdbx_strand_id
1 'polypeptide(L)'
;ARTNSPDSNKIEADLKEIVQKGIDGIVIPKVNSAKEIKKIEKIISSLEKKRKVKGIRLIPSIESALGVVNCYEIASSSKRIDALVFGIFDLLNDMGIEYTKGNPRGAKYSRYKVPVAATAAGVVAIDGIWQDLKDKNGFTKDCQVGKSLGYAGKSVIHPDQIKTVHKIFHPSKPEIAWAKKVCSVYEKSTKKGKGATVVDGKMIDEVHYKRAKALLEI
;
A
#
# COMPACT_ATOMS: atom_id res chain seq x y z
N ALA A 1 0.44 14.82 -2.14
CA ALA A 1 -0.38 15.42 -3.22
C ALA A 1 -0.79 14.38 -4.24
N ARG A 2 -1.77 14.65 -5.13
CA ARG A 2 -2.18 13.78 -6.24
C ARG A 2 -2.22 14.57 -7.53
N THR A 3 -1.70 13.97 -8.63
CA THR A 3 -1.73 14.53 -9.98
C THR A 3 -2.95 14.08 -10.78
N ASN A 4 -3.10 14.59 -12.00
CA ASN A 4 -3.85 13.94 -13.06
C ASN A 4 -3.13 12.67 -13.55
N SER A 5 -3.80 11.84 -14.35
CA SER A 5 -3.27 10.56 -14.84
C SER A 5 -2.12 10.75 -15.87
N PRO A 6 -1.25 9.72 -16.06
CA PRO A 6 -0.10 9.80 -16.98
C PRO A 6 -0.47 10.05 -18.44
N ASP A 7 -1.64 9.63 -18.88
CA ASP A 7 -2.19 9.84 -20.22
C ASP A 7 -2.82 11.24 -20.42
N SER A 8 -2.98 11.98 -19.32
CA SER A 8 -3.52 13.33 -19.32
C SER A 8 -2.46 14.34 -19.80
N ASN A 9 -2.85 15.29 -20.66
CA ASN A 9 -1.99 16.40 -21.04
C ASN A 9 -1.65 17.36 -19.87
N LYS A 10 -2.19 17.12 -18.67
CA LYS A 10 -2.05 17.98 -17.50
C LYS A 10 -0.96 17.52 -16.54
N ILE A 11 -0.51 16.26 -16.58
CA ILE A 11 0.41 15.71 -15.59
C ILE A 11 1.72 16.49 -15.47
N GLU A 12 2.28 16.96 -16.59
CA GLU A 12 3.52 17.74 -16.54
C GLU A 12 3.33 19.10 -15.89
N ALA A 13 2.17 19.75 -16.08
CA ALA A 13 1.82 20.98 -15.40
C ALA A 13 1.64 20.74 -13.91
N ASP A 14 0.90 19.69 -13.52
CA ASP A 14 0.72 19.32 -12.12
C ASP A 14 2.06 19.07 -11.42
N LEU A 15 2.95 18.32 -12.03
CA LEU A 15 4.27 18.05 -11.46
C LEU A 15 5.11 19.33 -11.30
N LYS A 16 5.00 20.28 -12.24
CA LYS A 16 5.64 21.59 -12.10
C LYS A 16 5.13 22.38 -10.91
N GLU A 17 3.86 22.25 -10.56
CA GLU A 17 3.30 22.95 -9.39
C GLU A 17 3.58 22.20 -8.07
N ILE A 18 3.43 20.86 -8.07
CA ILE A 18 3.49 20.04 -6.85
C ILE A 18 4.93 19.83 -6.35
N VAL A 19 5.93 19.68 -7.24
CA VAL A 19 7.33 19.38 -6.85
C VAL A 19 7.95 20.59 -6.19
N GLN A 20 7.77 20.77 -4.89
CA GLN A 20 8.31 21.89 -4.10
C GLN A 20 8.65 21.46 -2.67
N LYS A 21 9.28 22.35 -1.90
CA LYS A 21 9.61 22.08 -0.50
C LYS A 21 8.34 21.78 0.32
N GLY A 22 8.40 20.73 1.14
CA GLY A 22 7.29 20.30 2.00
C GLY A 22 6.39 19.23 1.38
N ILE A 23 6.72 18.74 0.18
CA ILE A 23 6.06 17.58 -0.43
C ILE A 23 6.91 16.34 -0.21
N ASP A 24 6.37 15.35 0.50
CA ASP A 24 7.03 14.07 0.77
C ASP A 24 6.76 13.05 -0.34
N GLY A 25 5.55 13.06 -0.92
CA GLY A 25 5.16 12.10 -1.95
C GLY A 25 4.01 12.54 -2.83
N ILE A 26 3.91 11.88 -3.98
CA ILE A 26 2.92 12.16 -5.01
C ILE A 26 2.18 10.88 -5.39
N VAL A 27 0.86 10.91 -5.28
CA VAL A 27 -0.02 9.86 -5.78
C VAL A 27 -0.24 10.08 -7.28
N ILE A 28 0.03 9.06 -8.08
CA ILE A 28 -0.16 9.06 -9.54
C ILE A 28 -1.33 8.12 -9.86
N PRO A 29 -2.49 8.64 -10.28
CA PRO A 29 -3.64 7.82 -10.63
C PRO A 29 -3.45 7.10 -11.97
N LYS A 30 -4.18 5.99 -12.17
CA LYS A 30 -4.31 5.26 -13.45
C LYS A 30 -2.99 4.88 -14.11
N VAL A 31 -2.01 4.43 -13.32
CA VAL A 31 -0.73 3.97 -13.85
C VAL A 31 -0.90 2.59 -14.50
N ASN A 32 -0.47 2.46 -15.74
CA ASN A 32 -0.62 1.26 -16.55
C ASN A 32 0.72 0.55 -16.87
N SER A 33 1.85 1.25 -16.71
CA SER A 33 3.15 0.70 -17.08
C SER A 33 4.33 1.27 -16.29
N ALA A 34 5.41 0.49 -16.22
CA ALA A 34 6.70 0.93 -15.71
C ALA A 34 7.27 2.12 -16.51
N LYS A 35 6.97 2.21 -17.81
CA LYS A 35 7.41 3.30 -18.69
C LYS A 35 6.85 4.65 -18.28
N GLU A 36 5.59 4.69 -17.85
CA GLU A 36 4.96 5.92 -17.33
C GLU A 36 5.66 6.39 -16.05
N ILE A 37 5.93 5.49 -15.11
CA ILE A 37 6.68 5.82 -13.89
C ILE A 37 8.07 6.36 -14.22
N LYS A 38 8.81 5.74 -15.15
CA LYS A 38 10.13 6.23 -15.57
C LYS A 38 10.09 7.61 -16.20
N LYS A 39 9.05 7.93 -17.00
CA LYS A 39 8.85 9.29 -17.55
C LYS A 39 8.63 10.30 -16.43
N ILE A 40 7.72 9.99 -15.49
CA ILE A 40 7.40 10.85 -14.34
C ILE A 40 8.62 11.06 -13.44
N GLU A 41 9.37 10.01 -13.14
CA GLU A 41 10.60 10.06 -12.35
C GLU A 41 11.63 11.01 -12.94
N LYS A 42 11.81 11.00 -14.28
CA LYS A 42 12.72 11.94 -14.97
C LYS A 42 12.30 13.40 -14.78
N ILE A 43 10.99 13.68 -14.92
CA ILE A 43 10.45 15.03 -14.73
C ILE A 43 10.68 15.50 -13.29
N ILE A 44 10.31 14.67 -12.30
CA ILE A 44 10.51 14.98 -10.88
C ILE A 44 11.97 15.24 -10.57
N SER A 45 12.88 14.36 -11.02
CA SER A 45 14.32 14.52 -10.79
C SER A 45 14.89 15.82 -11.37
N SER A 46 14.42 16.24 -12.54
CA SER A 46 14.78 17.53 -13.13
C SER A 46 14.29 18.72 -12.29
N LEU A 47 13.03 18.64 -11.82
CA LEU A 47 12.44 19.69 -11.01
C LEU A 47 13.08 19.76 -9.61
N GLU A 48 13.37 18.62 -8.98
CA GLU A 48 14.07 18.53 -7.70
C GLU A 48 15.45 19.22 -7.78
N LYS A 49 16.22 18.90 -8.84
CA LYS A 49 17.52 19.55 -9.07
C LYS A 49 17.38 21.07 -9.23
N LYS A 50 16.42 21.53 -10.05
CA LYS A 50 16.19 22.98 -10.30
C LYS A 50 15.75 23.71 -9.02
N ARG A 51 14.94 23.07 -8.18
CA ARG A 51 14.32 23.69 -6.99
C ARG A 51 15.07 23.41 -5.69
N LYS A 52 16.18 22.66 -5.76
CA LYS A 52 16.98 22.24 -4.60
C LYS A 52 16.15 21.50 -3.54
N VAL A 53 15.18 20.72 -3.96
CA VAL A 53 14.40 19.77 -3.16
C VAL A 53 14.81 18.34 -3.53
N LYS A 54 14.52 17.37 -2.69
CA LYS A 54 14.87 15.96 -2.94
C LYS A 54 13.99 15.02 -2.14
N GLY A 55 13.96 13.77 -2.57
CA GLY A 55 13.37 12.68 -1.79
C GLY A 55 11.87 12.53 -1.99
N ILE A 56 11.27 13.15 -3.03
CA ILE A 56 9.84 12.99 -3.31
C ILE A 56 9.56 11.54 -3.72
N ARG A 57 8.66 10.91 -2.97
CA ARG A 57 8.24 9.53 -3.18
C ARG A 57 7.07 9.44 -4.17
N LEU A 58 6.87 8.25 -4.74
CA LEU A 58 5.78 7.97 -5.68
C LEU A 58 4.84 6.91 -5.11
N ILE A 59 3.56 7.10 -5.32
CA ILE A 59 2.50 6.19 -4.92
C ILE A 59 1.59 5.96 -6.13
N PRO A 60 1.92 5.01 -7.01
CA PRO A 60 1.06 4.65 -8.15
C PRO A 60 -0.26 4.06 -7.69
N SER A 61 -1.37 4.52 -8.30
CA SER A 61 -2.68 3.90 -8.13
C SER A 61 -2.94 2.92 -9.28
N ILE A 62 -3.29 1.70 -8.93
CA ILE A 62 -3.63 0.59 -9.82
C ILE A 62 -5.16 0.57 -9.96
N GLU A 63 -5.64 1.10 -11.07
CA GLU A 63 -7.05 1.45 -11.29
C GLU A 63 -7.60 0.95 -12.64
N SER A 64 -6.85 0.09 -13.33
CA SER A 64 -7.22 -0.50 -14.61
C SER A 64 -6.82 -1.97 -14.69
N ALA A 65 -7.41 -2.74 -15.60
CA ALA A 65 -7.05 -4.12 -15.86
C ALA A 65 -5.58 -4.23 -16.29
N LEU A 66 -5.11 -3.33 -17.16
CA LEU A 66 -3.70 -3.30 -17.59
C LEU A 66 -2.76 -2.97 -16.43
N GLY A 67 -3.11 -2.00 -15.58
CA GLY A 67 -2.37 -1.70 -14.36
C GLY A 67 -2.29 -2.88 -13.40
N VAL A 68 -3.38 -3.64 -13.25
CA VAL A 68 -3.40 -4.88 -12.44
C VAL A 68 -2.50 -5.96 -13.04
N VAL A 69 -2.50 -6.14 -14.35
CA VAL A 69 -1.59 -7.11 -15.02
C VAL A 69 -0.15 -6.74 -14.75
N ASN A 70 0.22 -5.48 -14.87
CA ASN A 70 1.58 -4.95 -14.79
C ASN A 70 1.99 -4.49 -13.37
N CYS A 71 1.18 -4.71 -12.33
CA CYS A 71 1.39 -4.06 -11.03
C CYS A 71 2.75 -4.38 -10.38
N TYR A 72 3.33 -5.56 -10.59
CA TYR A 72 4.69 -5.88 -10.12
C TYR A 72 5.76 -5.06 -10.86
N GLU A 73 5.67 -4.99 -12.19
CA GLU A 73 6.61 -4.21 -13.01
C GLU A 73 6.52 -2.72 -12.68
N ILE A 74 5.31 -2.21 -12.45
CA ILE A 74 5.09 -0.85 -11.99
C ILE A 74 5.78 -0.64 -10.64
N ALA A 75 5.48 -1.48 -9.64
CA ALA A 75 6.01 -1.36 -8.28
C ALA A 75 7.54 -1.43 -8.21
N SER A 76 8.16 -2.29 -9.02
CA SER A 76 9.62 -2.50 -9.06
C SER A 76 10.37 -1.49 -9.97
N SER A 77 9.64 -0.63 -10.69
CA SER A 77 10.23 0.23 -11.72
C SER A 77 11.08 1.39 -11.19
N SER A 78 10.88 1.83 -9.95
CA SER A 78 11.61 2.94 -9.35
C SER A 78 11.80 2.76 -7.84
N LYS A 79 12.97 3.12 -7.34
CA LYS A 79 13.26 3.18 -5.89
C LYS A 79 12.49 4.30 -5.17
N ARG A 80 11.79 5.17 -5.91
CA ARG A 80 10.93 6.22 -5.34
C ARG A 80 9.57 5.69 -4.92
N ILE A 81 9.18 4.51 -5.36
CA ILE A 81 7.88 3.95 -5.03
C ILE A 81 7.91 3.41 -3.60
N ASP A 82 6.99 3.91 -2.76
CA ASP A 82 6.80 3.44 -1.39
C ASP A 82 5.58 2.55 -1.24
N ALA A 83 4.56 2.80 -2.06
CA ALA A 83 3.29 2.07 -1.97
C ALA A 83 2.60 1.97 -3.33
N LEU A 84 1.73 0.95 -3.46
CA LEU A 84 0.67 0.90 -4.47
C LEU A 84 -0.67 1.18 -3.82
N VAL A 85 -1.52 1.97 -4.48
CA VAL A 85 -2.92 2.14 -4.08
C VAL A 85 -3.81 1.31 -5.01
N PHE A 86 -4.75 0.56 -4.46
CA PHE A 86 -5.78 -0.13 -5.23
C PHE A 86 -6.98 0.77 -5.45
N GLY A 87 -7.32 1.07 -6.70
CA GLY A 87 -8.45 1.93 -7.05
C GLY A 87 -9.59 1.12 -7.68
N ILE A 88 -10.56 0.72 -6.86
CA ILE A 88 -11.62 -0.21 -7.26
C ILE A 88 -12.61 0.38 -8.28
N PHE A 89 -12.99 1.66 -8.16
CA PHE A 89 -14.07 2.22 -8.99
C PHE A 89 -13.66 2.42 -10.44
N ASP A 90 -12.49 2.98 -10.67
CA ASP A 90 -11.95 3.13 -12.02
C ASP A 90 -11.67 1.77 -12.66
N LEU A 91 -11.17 0.79 -11.88
CA LEU A 91 -10.97 -0.57 -12.34
C LEU A 91 -12.28 -1.24 -12.79
N LEU A 92 -13.36 -1.12 -12.00
CA LEU A 92 -14.66 -1.68 -12.35
C LEU A 92 -15.21 -1.05 -13.62
N ASN A 93 -15.06 0.26 -13.76
CA ASN A 93 -15.44 0.98 -14.97
C ASN A 93 -14.63 0.50 -16.19
N ASP A 94 -13.31 0.34 -16.04
CA ASP A 94 -12.43 -0.19 -17.10
C ASP A 94 -12.81 -1.62 -17.53
N MET A 95 -13.28 -2.44 -16.58
CA MET A 95 -13.72 -3.82 -16.82
C MET A 95 -15.19 -3.93 -17.25
N GLY A 96 -15.95 -2.84 -17.33
CA GLY A 96 -17.39 -2.86 -17.62
C GLY A 96 -18.23 -3.55 -16.54
N ILE A 97 -17.79 -3.52 -15.27
CA ILE A 97 -18.48 -4.17 -14.15
C ILE A 97 -19.18 -3.12 -13.29
N GLU A 98 -20.48 -3.32 -13.06
CA GLU A 98 -21.23 -2.47 -12.14
C GLU A 98 -20.76 -2.68 -10.68
N TYR A 99 -20.63 -1.57 -9.96
CA TYR A 99 -20.32 -1.61 -8.53
C TYR A 99 -21.51 -2.15 -7.74
N THR A 100 -21.32 -3.29 -7.09
CA THR A 100 -22.27 -3.84 -6.13
C THR A 100 -21.70 -3.72 -4.71
N LYS A 101 -22.55 -3.38 -3.74
CA LYS A 101 -22.14 -3.26 -2.34
C LYS A 101 -21.41 -4.53 -1.86
N GLY A 102 -20.28 -4.36 -1.23
CA GLY A 102 -19.59 -5.47 -0.60
C GLY A 102 -18.54 -6.19 -1.45
N ASN A 103 -17.92 -5.53 -2.39
CA ASN A 103 -16.81 -6.09 -3.16
C ASN A 103 -17.26 -6.98 -4.34
N PRO A 104 -17.43 -6.40 -5.53
CA PRO A 104 -17.88 -7.16 -6.70
C PRO A 104 -16.94 -8.33 -7.01
N ARG A 105 -17.52 -9.48 -7.29
CA ARG A 105 -16.77 -10.74 -7.51
C ARG A 105 -15.70 -10.60 -8.60
N GLY A 106 -15.96 -9.81 -9.64
CA GLY A 106 -15.02 -9.54 -10.71
C GLY A 106 -13.74 -8.81 -10.29
N ALA A 107 -13.79 -8.00 -9.22
CA ALA A 107 -12.63 -7.27 -8.73
C ALA A 107 -11.78 -8.06 -7.71
N LYS A 108 -12.22 -9.26 -7.28
CA LYS A 108 -11.52 -10.03 -6.24
C LYS A 108 -10.08 -10.38 -6.63
N TYR A 109 -9.89 -10.88 -7.83
CA TYR A 109 -8.55 -11.21 -8.33
C TYR A 109 -7.61 -9.99 -8.25
N SER A 110 -8.08 -8.85 -8.72
CA SER A 110 -7.29 -7.61 -8.73
C SER A 110 -6.94 -7.16 -7.32
N ARG A 111 -7.90 -7.20 -6.39
CA ARG A 111 -7.69 -6.85 -4.99
C ARG A 111 -6.74 -7.82 -4.26
N TYR A 112 -6.66 -9.08 -4.69
CA TYR A 112 -5.71 -10.05 -4.15
C TYR A 112 -4.32 -9.91 -4.77
N LYS A 113 -4.25 -9.59 -6.07
CA LYS A 113 -2.98 -9.49 -6.80
C LYS A 113 -2.13 -8.29 -6.35
N VAL A 114 -2.76 -7.13 -6.12
CA VAL A 114 -2.02 -5.89 -5.80
C VAL A 114 -1.13 -6.01 -4.55
N PRO A 115 -1.59 -6.51 -3.38
CA PRO A 115 -0.71 -6.64 -2.22
C PRO A 115 0.39 -7.68 -2.41
N VAL A 116 0.14 -8.75 -3.19
CA VAL A 116 1.18 -9.74 -3.53
C VAL A 116 2.28 -9.09 -4.37
N ALA A 117 1.89 -8.31 -5.39
CA ALA A 117 2.85 -7.60 -6.25
C ALA A 117 3.64 -6.52 -5.49
N ALA A 118 2.97 -5.76 -4.62
CA ALA A 118 3.61 -4.77 -3.76
C ALA A 118 4.66 -5.42 -2.84
N THR A 119 4.28 -6.50 -2.15
CA THR A 119 5.19 -7.25 -1.27
C THR A 119 6.38 -7.81 -2.05
N ALA A 120 6.16 -8.38 -3.23
CA ALA A 120 7.24 -8.91 -4.08
C ALA A 120 8.23 -7.81 -4.53
N ALA A 121 7.75 -6.57 -4.70
CA ALA A 121 8.58 -5.41 -5.04
C ALA A 121 9.19 -4.71 -3.80
N GLY A 122 8.89 -5.16 -2.58
CA GLY A 122 9.38 -4.56 -1.34
C GLY A 122 8.69 -3.25 -0.96
N VAL A 123 7.47 -3.00 -1.44
CA VAL A 123 6.66 -1.82 -1.13
C VAL A 123 5.34 -2.23 -0.47
N VAL A 124 4.62 -1.29 0.13
CA VAL A 124 3.33 -1.59 0.77
C VAL A 124 2.16 -1.44 -0.20
N ALA A 125 1.04 -2.08 0.11
CA ALA A 125 -0.23 -1.88 -0.59
C ALA A 125 -1.22 -1.11 0.30
N ILE A 126 -1.93 -0.16 -0.29
CA ILE A 126 -3.03 0.60 0.32
C ILE A 126 -4.33 0.19 -0.39
N ASP A 127 -5.29 -0.28 0.38
CA ASP A 127 -6.58 -0.75 -0.13
C ASP A 127 -7.46 0.40 -0.64
N GLY A 128 -8.44 0.07 -1.49
CA GLY A 128 -9.36 1.02 -2.09
C GLY A 128 -10.35 1.63 -1.11
N ILE A 129 -11.07 2.65 -1.57
CA ILE A 129 -12.08 3.37 -0.80
C ILE A 129 -13.34 2.52 -0.53
N TRP A 130 -14.10 2.93 0.48
CA TRP A 130 -15.47 2.49 0.74
C TRP A 130 -16.42 3.65 0.53
N GLN A 131 -17.37 3.51 -0.41
CA GLN A 131 -18.20 4.61 -0.85
C GLN A 131 -19.40 4.90 0.08
N ASP A 132 -19.98 3.88 0.72
CA ASP A 132 -21.17 4.05 1.55
C ASP A 132 -20.80 4.57 2.95
N LEU A 133 -20.84 5.89 3.10
CA LEU A 133 -20.50 6.56 4.37
C LEU A 133 -21.44 6.21 5.53
N LYS A 134 -22.66 5.77 5.23
CA LYS A 134 -23.67 5.39 6.26
C LYS A 134 -23.44 3.98 6.78
N ASP A 135 -22.84 3.09 6.00
CA ASP A 135 -22.58 1.70 6.37
C ASP A 135 -21.25 1.52 7.13
N LYS A 136 -21.22 1.96 8.37
CA LYS A 136 -20.03 1.83 9.24
C LYS A 136 -19.64 0.37 9.51
N ASN A 137 -20.60 -0.53 9.57
CA ASN A 137 -20.36 -1.97 9.82
C ASN A 137 -19.73 -2.63 8.57
N GLY A 138 -20.27 -2.37 7.38
CA GLY A 138 -19.67 -2.83 6.13
C GLY A 138 -18.28 -2.29 5.93
N PHE A 139 -18.06 -1.00 6.19
CA PHE A 139 -16.73 -0.38 6.16
C PHE A 139 -15.73 -1.08 7.09
N THR A 140 -16.15 -1.36 8.34
CA THR A 140 -15.31 -2.07 9.32
C THR A 140 -14.92 -3.47 8.81
N LYS A 141 -15.88 -4.24 8.32
CA LYS A 141 -15.63 -5.57 7.72
C LYS A 141 -14.72 -5.50 6.52
N ASP A 142 -14.90 -4.51 5.65
CA ASP A 142 -14.08 -4.32 4.46
C ASP A 142 -12.62 -3.96 4.81
N CYS A 143 -12.39 -3.13 5.85
CA CYS A 143 -11.07 -2.88 6.41
C CYS A 143 -10.41 -4.17 6.95
N GLN A 144 -11.17 -5.02 7.66
CA GLN A 144 -10.67 -6.30 8.17
C GLN A 144 -10.26 -7.25 7.03
N VAL A 145 -11.08 -7.30 5.97
CA VAL A 145 -10.75 -8.05 4.75
C VAL A 145 -9.46 -7.50 4.14
N GLY A 146 -9.34 -6.18 3.94
CA GLY A 146 -8.13 -5.55 3.41
C GLY A 146 -6.88 -5.92 4.21
N LYS A 147 -6.94 -5.79 5.55
CA LYS A 147 -5.82 -6.21 6.43
C LYS A 147 -5.47 -7.69 6.25
N SER A 148 -6.47 -8.57 6.15
CA SER A 148 -6.24 -10.02 5.95
C SER A 148 -5.62 -10.38 4.60
N LEU A 149 -5.79 -9.52 3.60
CA LEU A 149 -5.18 -9.65 2.27
C LEU A 149 -3.75 -9.11 2.20
N GLY A 150 -3.23 -8.48 3.26
CA GLY A 150 -1.88 -7.93 3.31
C GLY A 150 -1.78 -6.45 2.97
N TYR A 151 -2.89 -5.73 2.89
CA TYR A 151 -2.84 -4.28 2.81
C TYR A 151 -2.35 -3.66 4.14
N ALA A 152 -1.53 -2.61 4.04
CA ALA A 152 -0.99 -1.89 5.19
C ALA A 152 -1.91 -0.74 5.65
N GLY A 153 -2.89 -0.38 4.83
CA GLY A 153 -3.84 0.71 5.09
C GLY A 153 -4.96 0.72 4.08
N LYS A 154 -5.79 1.76 4.16
CA LYS A 154 -6.94 1.93 3.28
C LYS A 154 -7.14 3.40 2.93
N SER A 155 -7.39 3.69 1.66
CA SER A 155 -7.81 5.02 1.23
C SER A 155 -9.17 5.37 1.82
N VAL A 156 -9.31 6.61 2.27
CA VAL A 156 -10.56 7.12 2.87
C VAL A 156 -11.04 8.36 2.13
N ILE A 157 -12.35 8.57 2.11
CA ILE A 157 -13.00 9.70 1.44
C ILE A 157 -13.76 10.61 2.42
N HIS A 158 -13.75 10.26 3.71
CA HIS A 158 -14.36 11.06 4.77
C HIS A 158 -13.59 10.95 6.08
N PRO A 159 -13.46 12.04 6.86
CA PRO A 159 -12.74 12.02 8.14
C PRO A 159 -13.25 10.98 9.15
N ASP A 160 -14.55 10.69 9.18
CA ASP A 160 -15.15 9.69 10.08
C ASP A 160 -14.60 8.27 9.86
N GLN A 161 -14.03 8.00 8.69
CA GLN A 161 -13.43 6.71 8.36
C GLN A 161 -12.05 6.52 9.00
N ILE A 162 -11.34 7.61 9.31
CA ILE A 162 -9.94 7.59 9.77
C ILE A 162 -9.79 6.75 11.05
N LYS A 163 -10.64 6.98 12.05
CA LYS A 163 -10.57 6.28 13.34
C LYS A 163 -10.71 4.75 13.18
N THR A 164 -11.59 4.31 12.29
CA THR A 164 -11.81 2.88 12.02
C THR A 164 -10.60 2.27 11.32
N VAL A 165 -10.02 2.96 10.33
CA VAL A 165 -8.80 2.49 9.64
C VAL A 165 -7.65 2.36 10.62
N HIS A 166 -7.38 3.39 11.42
CA HIS A 166 -6.32 3.33 12.44
C HIS A 166 -6.53 2.17 13.41
N LYS A 167 -7.76 1.99 13.94
CA LYS A 167 -8.06 0.90 14.87
C LYS A 167 -7.79 -0.50 14.29
N ILE A 168 -7.99 -0.68 12.97
CA ILE A 168 -7.86 -1.99 12.32
C ILE A 168 -6.43 -2.22 11.84
N PHE A 169 -5.82 -1.24 11.18
CA PHE A 169 -4.52 -1.43 10.53
C PHE A 169 -3.34 -1.26 11.49
N HIS A 170 -3.44 -0.40 12.52
CA HIS A 170 -2.40 -0.36 13.55
C HIS A 170 -2.36 -1.63 14.38
N PRO A 171 -1.17 -2.06 14.82
CA PRO A 171 -1.03 -3.17 15.75
C PRO A 171 -1.72 -2.89 17.08
N SER A 172 -2.45 -3.85 17.59
CA SER A 172 -3.07 -3.80 18.92
C SER A 172 -2.02 -3.96 20.02
N LYS A 173 -2.33 -3.48 21.23
CA LYS A 173 -1.46 -3.68 22.41
C LYS A 173 -1.07 -5.15 22.64
N PRO A 174 -2.01 -6.14 22.54
CA PRO A 174 -1.65 -7.56 22.63
C PRO A 174 -0.70 -8.03 21.52
N GLU A 175 -0.90 -7.59 20.27
CA GLU A 175 0.00 -7.94 19.14
C GLU A 175 1.41 -7.40 19.38
N ILE A 176 1.53 -6.15 19.85
CA ILE A 176 2.83 -5.54 20.22
C ILE A 176 3.50 -6.31 21.35
N ALA A 177 2.76 -6.65 22.40
CA ALA A 177 3.29 -7.41 23.54
C ALA A 177 3.78 -8.80 23.12
N TRP A 178 3.00 -9.49 22.28
CA TRP A 178 3.39 -10.78 21.70
C TRP A 178 4.64 -10.66 20.82
N ALA A 179 4.70 -9.66 19.95
CA ALA A 179 5.86 -9.42 19.08
C ALA A 179 7.15 -9.18 19.91
N LYS A 180 7.09 -8.35 20.96
CA LYS A 180 8.22 -8.15 21.89
C LYS A 180 8.67 -9.45 22.54
N LYS A 181 7.72 -10.28 22.97
CA LYS A 181 8.00 -11.58 23.58
C LYS A 181 8.68 -12.52 22.59
N VAL A 182 8.15 -12.63 21.37
CA VAL A 182 8.75 -13.44 20.28
C VAL A 182 10.19 -13.00 20.00
N CYS A 183 10.43 -11.72 19.81
CA CYS A 183 11.78 -11.20 19.55
C CYS A 183 12.74 -11.57 20.69
N SER A 184 12.36 -11.28 21.93
CA SER A 184 13.22 -11.57 23.11
C SER A 184 13.55 -13.05 23.27
N VAL A 185 12.54 -13.94 23.11
CA VAL A 185 12.75 -15.39 23.29
C VAL A 185 13.54 -15.99 22.14
N TYR A 186 13.27 -15.57 20.90
CA TYR A 186 13.98 -16.05 19.72
C TYR A 186 15.45 -15.66 19.75
N GLU A 187 15.78 -14.40 20.08
CA GLU A 187 17.17 -13.93 20.19
C GLU A 187 17.98 -14.68 21.26
N LYS A 188 17.34 -14.97 22.40
CA LYS A 188 17.97 -15.82 23.45
C LYS A 188 18.21 -17.25 22.97
N SER A 189 17.30 -17.81 22.19
CA SER A 189 17.40 -19.16 21.62
C SER A 189 18.52 -19.24 20.57
N THR A 190 18.60 -18.26 19.68
CA THR A 190 19.62 -18.17 18.64
C THR A 190 21.03 -18.04 19.22
N LYS A 191 21.21 -17.26 20.30
CA LYS A 191 22.49 -17.19 21.04
C LYS A 191 22.96 -18.55 21.61
N LYS A 192 22.02 -19.50 21.80
CA LYS A 192 22.30 -20.88 22.23
C LYS A 192 22.41 -21.89 21.07
N GLY A 193 22.53 -21.38 19.81
CA GLY A 193 22.65 -22.21 18.62
C GLY A 193 21.34 -22.88 18.16
N LYS A 194 20.16 -22.46 18.67
CA LYS A 194 18.86 -23.05 18.29
C LYS A 194 18.13 -22.14 17.31
N GLY A 195 17.79 -22.67 16.13
CA GLY A 195 17.03 -21.95 15.08
C GLY A 195 15.53 -21.87 15.31
N ALA A 196 14.99 -22.55 16.32
CA ALA A 196 13.58 -22.53 16.69
C ALA A 196 13.39 -22.60 18.20
N THR A 197 12.26 -22.13 18.68
CA THR A 197 11.90 -22.12 20.11
C THR A 197 10.38 -22.20 20.28
N VAL A 198 9.89 -22.16 21.52
CA VAL A 198 8.45 -22.16 21.83
C VAL A 198 8.08 -20.90 22.62
N VAL A 199 7.01 -20.22 22.19
CA VAL A 199 6.42 -19.08 22.89
C VAL A 199 4.91 -19.34 23.02
N ASP A 200 4.39 -19.34 24.24
CA ASP A 200 2.97 -19.60 24.56
C ASP A 200 2.42 -20.88 23.87
N GLY A 201 3.21 -21.96 23.90
CA GLY A 201 2.83 -23.24 23.31
C GLY A 201 2.92 -23.30 21.77
N LYS A 202 3.38 -22.25 21.11
CA LYS A 202 3.55 -22.19 19.65
C LYS A 202 5.02 -22.24 19.27
N MET A 203 5.34 -23.03 18.26
CA MET A 203 6.68 -23.03 17.67
C MET A 203 6.96 -21.69 16.99
N ILE A 204 8.12 -21.13 17.28
CA ILE A 204 8.62 -19.86 16.73
C ILE A 204 9.97 -20.12 16.08
N ASP A 205 10.10 -19.65 14.84
CA ASP A 205 11.30 -19.69 14.03
C ASP A 205 11.68 -18.30 13.47
N GLU A 206 12.61 -18.26 12.57
CA GLU A 206 13.08 -17.01 11.93
C GLU A 206 11.96 -16.24 11.22
N VAL A 207 10.99 -16.94 10.61
CA VAL A 207 9.87 -16.28 9.90
C VAL A 207 8.99 -15.51 10.90
N HIS A 208 8.71 -16.13 12.03
CA HIS A 208 7.93 -15.50 13.10
C HIS A 208 8.68 -14.31 13.73
N TYR A 209 10.00 -14.42 13.89
CA TYR A 209 10.85 -13.35 14.38
C TYR A 209 10.87 -12.15 13.44
N LYS A 210 11.09 -12.37 12.13
CA LYS A 210 11.06 -11.30 11.12
C LYS A 210 9.72 -10.57 11.11
N ARG A 211 8.61 -11.33 11.19
CA ARG A 211 7.27 -10.74 11.26
C ARG A 211 7.06 -9.92 12.53
N ALA A 212 7.50 -10.44 13.67
CA ALA A 212 7.39 -9.73 14.95
C ALA A 212 8.20 -8.43 14.94
N LYS A 213 9.41 -8.46 14.38
CA LYS A 213 10.28 -7.29 14.24
C LYS A 213 9.67 -6.22 13.35
N ALA A 214 9.18 -6.61 12.17
CA ALA A 214 8.49 -5.69 11.25
C ALA A 214 7.25 -5.02 11.89
N LEU A 215 6.51 -5.76 12.75
CA LEU A 215 5.36 -5.22 13.47
C LEU A 215 5.76 -4.19 14.53
N LEU A 216 6.96 -4.25 15.07
CA LEU A 216 7.46 -3.30 16.07
C LEU A 216 8.09 -2.05 15.46
N GLU A 217 8.36 -2.04 14.15
CA GLU A 217 8.92 -0.92 13.38
C GLU A 217 7.83 0.02 12.81
N ILE A 218 6.54 -0.33 12.96
CA ILE A 218 5.38 0.50 12.59
C ILE A 218 5.07 1.49 13.71
#